data_234415a6e31e3f8a204cbd601faccc1a
#
_entry.id   234415a6e31e3f8a204cbd601faccc1a
#
_cell.length_a   1.000
_cell.length_b   1.000
_cell.length_c   1.000
_cell.angle_alpha   90.00
_cell.angle_beta   90.00
_cell.angle_gamma   90.00
#
_symmetry.space_group_name_H-M   'P 1'
#
loop_
_entity.id
_entity.type
_entity.pdbx_description
1 polymer ?
#
loop_
_entity_poly.entity_id
_entity_poly.type
_entity_poly.pdbx_seq_one_letter_code
_entity_poly.pdbx_strand_id
1 'polypeptide(L)'
;EGFDTSLAEGLYMLTPFAADSTDERTAAYVAKYRELYNETPNQFGADAYDAIWALYQACTEAGIDGSESNEEICDAMIAEFTSMTYDGITGQGMTWDEDGFVDKPGSIVVIKDGAYTAVE
;
A
#
# COMPACT_ATOMS: atom_id res chain seq x y z
N GLU A 1 9.54 20.70 -6.13
CA GLU A 1 8.76 21.94 -6.33
C GLU A 1 7.53 21.54 -7.10
N GLY A 2 6.38 21.74 -6.46
CA GLY A 2 5.18 21.04 -6.79
C GLY A 2 4.44 21.60 -8.01
N PHE A 3 3.68 20.73 -8.64
CA PHE A 3 2.65 21.11 -9.59
C PHE A 3 1.59 22.00 -8.88
N ASP A 4 1.17 23.06 -9.56
CA ASP A 4 0.06 23.90 -9.07
C ASP A 4 -1.26 23.14 -9.23
N THR A 5 -1.72 22.52 -8.16
CA THR A 5 -2.93 21.70 -8.16
C THR A 5 -4.20 22.49 -8.46
N SER A 6 -4.19 23.84 -8.29
CA SER A 6 -5.34 24.67 -8.66
C SER A 6 -5.67 24.64 -10.15
N LEU A 7 -4.68 24.32 -10.99
CA LEU A 7 -4.85 24.18 -12.45
C LEU A 7 -5.50 22.85 -12.84
N ALA A 8 -5.61 21.92 -11.91
CA ALA A 8 -6.17 20.58 -12.13
C ALA A 8 -7.47 20.35 -11.34
N GLU A 9 -8.15 21.42 -10.94
CA GLU A 9 -9.41 21.34 -10.21
C GLU A 9 -10.43 20.48 -10.97
N GLY A 10 -11.03 19.50 -10.27
CA GLY A 10 -11.98 18.53 -10.85
C GLY A 10 -11.33 17.38 -11.63
N LEU A 11 -10.00 17.26 -11.67
CA LEU A 11 -9.32 16.13 -12.29
C LEU A 11 -9.48 14.89 -11.41
N TYR A 12 -9.98 13.79 -12.00
CA TYR A 12 -10.04 12.48 -11.37
C TYR A 12 -8.79 11.66 -11.69
N MET A 13 -8.26 10.96 -10.69
CA MET A 13 -7.09 10.09 -10.84
C MET A 13 -7.32 8.78 -10.11
N LEU A 14 -6.77 7.69 -10.67
CA LEU A 14 -6.63 6.43 -9.97
C LEU A 14 -5.37 6.47 -9.10
N THR A 15 -5.51 6.05 -7.86
CA THR A 15 -4.39 5.91 -6.92
C THR A 15 -4.66 4.72 -5.99
N PRO A 16 -3.63 4.01 -5.55
CA PRO A 16 -3.82 2.98 -4.51
C PRO A 16 -3.96 3.57 -3.11
N PHE A 17 -3.71 4.88 -2.93
CA PHE A 17 -3.63 5.49 -1.60
C PHE A 17 -4.16 6.93 -1.60
N ALA A 18 -5.02 7.23 -0.63
CA ALA A 18 -5.51 8.58 -0.34
C ALA A 18 -5.25 8.91 1.14
N ALA A 19 -4.47 9.97 1.40
CA ALA A 19 -4.07 10.34 2.77
C ALA A 19 -5.21 10.92 3.62
N ASP A 20 -6.35 11.21 3.03
CA ASP A 20 -7.59 11.68 3.67
C ASP A 20 -8.64 10.56 3.77
N SER A 21 -8.28 9.31 3.46
CA SER A 21 -9.16 8.15 3.60
C SER A 21 -9.70 8.04 5.04
N THR A 22 -10.97 7.67 5.16
CA THR A 22 -11.63 7.40 6.44
C THR A 22 -11.37 5.97 6.97
N ASP A 23 -10.68 5.14 6.21
CA ASP A 23 -10.22 3.83 6.67
C ASP A 23 -9.34 3.96 7.91
N GLU A 24 -9.65 3.19 8.96
CA GLU A 24 -9.01 3.33 10.27
C GLU A 24 -7.50 3.04 10.22
N ARG A 25 -7.07 2.05 9.44
CA ARG A 25 -5.64 1.70 9.30
C ARG A 25 -4.89 2.79 8.55
N THR A 26 -5.47 3.28 7.46
CA THR A 26 -4.91 4.37 6.66
C THR A 26 -4.78 5.64 7.49
N ALA A 27 -5.82 6.00 8.23
CA ALA A 27 -5.80 7.16 9.12
C ALA A 27 -4.72 7.04 10.21
N ALA A 28 -4.58 5.87 10.82
CA ALA A 28 -3.54 5.61 11.82
C ALA A 28 -2.12 5.72 11.24
N TYR A 29 -1.89 5.15 10.04
CA TYR A 29 -0.62 5.29 9.33
C TYR A 29 -0.28 6.75 9.03
N VAL A 30 -1.23 7.51 8.47
CA VAL A 30 -1.05 8.93 8.13
C VAL A 30 -0.75 9.76 9.38
N ALA A 31 -1.48 9.52 10.49
CA ALA A 31 -1.24 10.21 11.76
C ALA A 31 0.18 9.92 12.28
N LYS A 32 0.62 8.66 12.25
CA LYS A 32 1.95 8.28 12.71
C LYS A 32 3.06 8.81 11.82
N TYR A 33 2.85 8.81 10.51
CA TYR A 33 3.79 9.38 9.56
C TYR A 33 3.98 10.89 9.80
N ARG A 34 2.87 11.63 9.99
CA ARG A 34 2.93 13.07 10.30
C ARG A 34 3.63 13.37 11.61
N GLU A 35 3.39 12.54 12.65
CA GLU A 35 4.08 12.67 13.95
C GLU A 35 5.60 12.54 13.79
N LEU A 36 6.06 11.57 12.96
CA LEU A 36 7.48 11.26 12.82
C LEU A 36 8.23 12.20 11.88
N TYR A 37 7.58 12.61 10.79
CA TYR A 37 8.25 13.30 9.68
C TYR A 37 7.75 14.72 9.44
N ASN A 38 6.67 15.14 10.12
CA ASN A 38 6.00 16.42 9.89
C ASN A 38 5.58 16.66 8.41
N GLU A 39 5.28 15.58 7.71
CA GLU A 39 4.87 15.56 6.30
C GLU A 39 3.66 14.65 6.11
N THR A 40 2.91 14.86 5.03
CA THR A 40 1.84 13.94 4.64
C THR A 40 2.43 12.85 3.73
N PRO A 41 2.20 11.56 4.01
CA PRO A 41 2.72 10.48 3.18
C PRO A 41 2.09 10.51 1.79
N ASN A 42 2.86 10.07 0.80
CA ASN A 42 2.40 9.83 -0.56
C ASN A 42 2.19 8.34 -0.82
N GLN A 43 1.65 8.00 -2.01
CA GLN A 43 1.41 6.60 -2.37
C GLN A 43 2.67 5.73 -2.34
N PHE A 44 3.84 6.25 -2.70
CA PHE A 44 5.07 5.44 -2.74
C PHE A 44 5.52 5.02 -1.33
N GLY A 45 5.36 5.91 -0.35
CA GLY A 45 5.60 5.58 1.05
C GLY A 45 4.59 4.56 1.58
N ALA A 46 3.34 4.66 1.18
CA ALA A 46 2.29 3.72 1.53
C ALA A 46 2.51 2.33 0.88
N ASP A 47 2.89 2.30 -0.42
CA ASP A 47 3.23 1.05 -1.11
C ASP A 47 4.43 0.35 -0.45
N ALA A 48 5.47 1.11 -0.09
CA ALA A 48 6.63 0.56 0.61
C ALA A 48 6.27 0.01 2.01
N TYR A 49 5.39 0.69 2.72
CA TYR A 49 4.88 0.22 4.02
C TYR A 49 4.15 -1.11 3.87
N ASP A 50 3.22 -1.21 2.93
CA ASP A 50 2.48 -2.44 2.67
C ASP A 50 3.40 -3.57 2.20
N ALA A 51 4.39 -3.28 1.35
CA ALA A 51 5.35 -4.28 0.89
C ALA A 51 6.10 -4.94 2.06
N ILE A 52 6.55 -4.16 3.06
CA ILE A 52 7.23 -4.71 4.24
C ILE A 52 6.28 -5.55 5.09
N TRP A 53 5.04 -5.13 5.27
CA TRP A 53 4.08 -5.89 6.06
C TRP A 53 3.60 -7.16 5.36
N ALA A 54 3.43 -7.13 4.03
CA ALA A 54 3.12 -8.32 3.24
C ALA A 54 4.27 -9.34 3.29
N LEU A 55 5.52 -8.89 3.18
CA LEU A 55 6.70 -9.74 3.38
C LEU A 55 6.74 -10.34 4.78
N TYR A 56 6.45 -9.54 5.82
CA TYR A 56 6.39 -10.02 7.20
C TYR A 56 5.31 -11.09 7.39
N GLN A 57 4.12 -10.86 6.84
CA GLN A 57 3.04 -11.85 6.88
C GLN A 57 3.48 -13.15 6.18
N ALA A 58 3.97 -13.07 4.95
CA ALA A 58 4.40 -14.23 4.18
C ALA A 58 5.50 -15.03 4.90
N CYS A 59 6.53 -14.36 5.45
CA CYS A 59 7.57 -15.02 6.24
C CYS A 59 7.00 -15.72 7.47
N THR A 60 6.02 -15.10 8.14
CA THR A 60 5.42 -15.64 9.36
C THR A 60 4.55 -16.87 9.04
N GLU A 61 3.73 -16.79 8.00
CA GLU A 61 2.83 -17.85 7.57
C GLU A 61 3.60 -19.04 6.98
N ALA A 62 4.68 -18.78 6.24
CA ALA A 62 5.59 -19.80 5.75
C ALA A 62 6.46 -20.44 6.85
N GLY A 63 6.47 -19.87 8.07
CA GLY A 63 7.22 -20.40 9.20
C GLY A 63 8.74 -20.22 9.06
N ILE A 64 9.18 -19.21 8.31
CA ILE A 64 10.61 -18.89 8.10
C ILE A 64 11.20 -18.37 9.41
N ASP A 65 12.26 -19.04 9.91
CA ASP A 65 12.92 -18.69 11.17
C ASP A 65 14.39 -18.26 11.02
N GLY A 66 14.91 -18.29 9.78
CA GLY A 66 16.28 -17.90 9.44
C GLY A 66 17.28 -19.04 9.46
N SER A 67 16.85 -20.28 9.64
CA SER A 67 17.68 -21.47 9.52
C SER A 67 17.78 -22.02 8.09
N GLU A 68 16.87 -21.57 7.23
CA GLU A 68 16.71 -21.99 5.85
C GLU A 68 17.79 -21.37 4.95
N SER A 69 18.11 -22.06 3.86
CA SER A 69 18.92 -21.49 2.78
C SER A 69 18.15 -20.41 2.00
N ASN A 70 18.85 -19.56 1.27
CA ASN A 70 18.21 -18.54 0.43
C ASN A 70 17.24 -19.14 -0.60
N GLU A 71 17.55 -20.33 -1.14
CA GLU A 71 16.68 -21.02 -2.10
C GLU A 71 15.38 -21.48 -1.43
N GLU A 72 15.46 -22.10 -0.26
CA GLU A 72 14.30 -22.52 0.52
C GLU A 72 13.43 -21.34 0.93
N ILE A 73 14.03 -20.21 1.35
CA ILE A 73 13.28 -18.98 1.65
C ILE A 73 12.54 -18.49 0.41
N CYS A 74 13.22 -18.40 -0.74
CA CYS A 74 12.59 -17.94 -1.99
C CYS A 74 11.41 -18.82 -2.39
N ASP A 75 11.58 -20.15 -2.36
CA ASP A 75 10.52 -21.09 -2.73
C ASP A 75 9.32 -21.00 -1.79
N ALA A 76 9.58 -20.92 -0.48
CA ALA A 76 8.55 -20.75 0.53
C ALA A 76 7.78 -19.42 0.36
N MET A 77 8.49 -18.33 0.10
CA MET A 77 7.89 -17.02 -0.13
C MET A 77 7.03 -16.99 -1.40
N ILE A 78 7.49 -17.60 -2.51
CA ILE A 78 6.71 -17.70 -3.76
C ILE A 78 5.42 -18.47 -3.50
N ALA A 79 5.51 -19.63 -2.83
CA ALA A 79 4.34 -20.44 -2.50
C ALA A 79 3.35 -19.69 -1.61
N GLU A 80 3.84 -18.92 -0.64
CA GLU A 80 2.99 -18.15 0.27
C GLU A 80 2.32 -16.98 -0.45
N PHE A 81 3.07 -16.16 -1.20
CA PHE A 81 2.49 -15.03 -1.94
C PHE A 81 1.41 -15.44 -2.94
N THR A 82 1.55 -16.60 -3.59
CA THR A 82 0.54 -17.10 -4.54
C THR A 82 -0.72 -17.70 -3.87
N SER A 83 -0.71 -17.85 -2.56
CA SER A 83 -1.83 -18.44 -1.79
C SER A 83 -2.45 -17.50 -0.75
N MET A 84 -1.70 -16.53 -0.26
CA MET A 84 -2.17 -15.61 0.79
C MET A 84 -3.04 -14.48 0.24
N THR A 85 -3.76 -13.85 1.16
CA THR A 85 -4.46 -12.59 0.93
C THR A 85 -3.94 -11.57 1.94
N TYR A 86 -3.69 -10.35 1.50
CA TYR A 86 -3.18 -9.28 2.35
C TYR A 86 -4.10 -8.06 2.35
N ASP A 87 -4.38 -7.55 3.55
CA ASP A 87 -5.15 -6.32 3.76
C ASP A 87 -4.22 -5.20 4.20
N GLY A 88 -3.87 -4.33 3.26
CA GLY A 88 -2.99 -3.18 3.47
C GLY A 88 -3.71 -1.84 3.52
N ILE A 89 -2.92 -0.78 3.57
CA ILE A 89 -3.39 0.61 3.47
C ILE A 89 -3.52 1.09 2.03
N THR A 90 -2.94 0.36 1.07
CA THR A 90 -3.03 0.65 -0.37
C THR A 90 -4.03 -0.26 -1.11
N GLY A 91 -4.65 -1.19 -0.42
CA GLY A 91 -5.68 -2.09 -0.94
C GLY A 91 -6.07 -3.15 0.08
N GLN A 92 -7.29 -3.64 -0.03
CA GLN A 92 -7.81 -4.74 0.77
C GLN A 92 -8.04 -5.95 -0.11
N GLY A 93 -7.81 -7.16 0.43
CA GLY A 93 -7.95 -8.38 -0.34
C GLY A 93 -6.91 -8.55 -1.45
N MET A 94 -5.72 -7.96 -1.30
CA MET A 94 -4.67 -8.09 -2.31
C MET A 94 -4.19 -9.53 -2.42
N THR A 95 -4.04 -9.99 -3.65
CA THR A 95 -3.53 -11.33 -4.00
C THR A 95 -2.47 -11.22 -5.08
N TRP A 96 -1.65 -12.26 -5.24
CA TRP A 96 -0.60 -12.33 -6.27
C TRP A 96 -0.79 -13.55 -7.14
N ASP A 97 -0.58 -13.40 -8.43
CA ASP A 97 -0.59 -14.51 -9.38
C ASP A 97 0.78 -15.21 -9.49
N GLU A 98 0.85 -16.26 -10.32
CA GLU A 98 2.07 -17.05 -10.55
C GLU A 98 3.22 -16.24 -11.18
N ASP A 99 2.90 -15.14 -11.87
CA ASP A 99 3.87 -14.23 -12.48
C ASP A 99 4.31 -13.11 -11.52
N GLY A 100 3.75 -13.06 -10.30
CA GLY A 100 4.05 -12.08 -9.25
C GLY A 100 3.31 -10.76 -9.43
N PHE A 101 2.30 -10.67 -10.30
CA PHE A 101 1.47 -9.49 -10.40
C PHE A 101 0.48 -9.43 -9.24
N VAL A 102 0.38 -8.26 -8.63
CA VAL A 102 -0.59 -8.02 -7.56
C VAL A 102 -1.94 -7.62 -8.16
N ASP A 103 -2.99 -8.32 -7.75
CA ASP A 103 -4.37 -7.86 -7.92
C ASP A 103 -4.75 -7.05 -6.68
N LYS A 104 -4.92 -5.74 -6.86
CA LYS A 104 -5.35 -4.85 -5.78
C LYS A 104 -6.37 -3.81 -6.29
N PRO A 105 -7.40 -3.51 -5.49
CA PRO A 105 -8.38 -2.51 -5.86
C PRO A 105 -7.72 -1.12 -5.95
N GLY A 106 -8.10 -0.36 -6.98
CA GLY A 106 -7.73 1.04 -7.09
C GLY A 106 -8.73 1.93 -6.36
N SER A 107 -8.25 3.04 -5.84
CA SER A 107 -9.09 4.13 -5.32
C SER A 107 -9.15 5.28 -6.32
N ILE A 108 -10.23 6.06 -6.27
CA ILE A 108 -10.37 7.27 -7.07
C ILE A 108 -10.18 8.48 -6.15
N VAL A 109 -9.36 9.42 -6.58
CA VAL A 109 -9.27 10.74 -5.96
C VAL A 109 -9.63 11.81 -6.99
N VAL A 110 -10.15 12.92 -6.49
CA VAL A 110 -10.41 14.13 -7.27
C VAL A 110 -9.58 15.28 -6.70
N ILE A 111 -9.07 16.17 -7.54
CA ILE A 111 -8.49 17.42 -7.06
C ILE A 111 -9.63 18.38 -6.77
N LYS A 112 -9.76 18.77 -5.51
CA LYS A 112 -10.77 19.71 -5.02
C LYS A 112 -10.13 20.72 -4.08
N ASP A 113 -10.37 21.99 -4.33
CA ASP A 113 -9.77 23.10 -3.58
C ASP A 113 -8.22 22.98 -3.52
N GLY A 114 -7.60 22.49 -4.60
CA GLY A 114 -6.17 22.29 -4.72
C GLY A 114 -5.61 21.07 -3.97
N ALA A 115 -6.45 20.23 -3.35
CA ALA A 115 -6.04 19.04 -2.61
C ALA A 115 -6.58 17.74 -3.25
N TYR A 116 -5.86 16.63 -3.04
CA TYR A 116 -6.36 15.30 -3.38
C TYR A 116 -7.41 14.89 -2.36
N THR A 117 -8.61 14.59 -2.84
CA THR A 117 -9.77 14.20 -2.02
C THR A 117 -10.26 12.84 -2.47
N ALA A 118 -10.40 11.90 -1.55
CA ALA A 118 -10.96 10.57 -1.84
C ALA A 118 -12.41 10.71 -2.35
N VAL A 119 -12.75 9.89 -3.35
CA VAL A 119 -14.12 9.77 -3.88
C VAL A 119 -14.70 8.47 -3.32
N GLU A 120 -15.72 8.60 -2.47
CA GLU A 120 -16.48 7.47 -1.91
C GLU A 120 -17.48 6.89 -2.91
#